data_61d3109109638538f0039c38159d3ff5
#
_entry.id   61d3109109638538f0039c38159d3ff5
#
_cell.length_a   1.000
_cell.length_b   1.000
_cell.length_c   1.000
_cell.angle_alpha   90.00
_cell.angle_beta   90.00
_cell.angle_gamma   90.00
#
_symmetry.space_group_name_H-M   'P 1'
#
loop_
_entity.id
_entity.type
_entity.pdbx_description
1 polymer ?
#
loop_
_entity_poly.entity_id
_entity_poly.type
_entity_poly.pdbx_seq_one_letter_code
_entity_poly.pdbx_strand_id
1 'polypeptide(L)'
;MGSRVLDASAFYAGIPFASNEPNFTTSLIYDEICHIKKEQDAIQILIETKRLIIQDPEAIFLNQVNKTAKESGDFQNLTEGDLSVISLSLQLDAELITDDFAISNVGKRLGVKIKPIMTDGIKKVGVWKYHCPSCKTNFSKTNQCPNCGSNLKRKLI
;
A
#
# COMPACT_ATOMS: atom_id res chain seq x y z
N MET A 1 13.42 16.61 7.85
CA MET A 1 12.23 16.15 7.12
C MET A 1 12.53 14.83 6.43
N GLY A 2 11.71 13.84 6.67
CA GLY A 2 11.91 12.52 6.11
C GLY A 2 11.54 12.45 4.63
N SER A 3 12.20 11.58 3.89
CA SER A 3 11.80 11.26 2.53
C SER A 3 10.47 10.50 2.53
N ARG A 4 9.73 10.58 1.44
CA ARG A 4 8.47 9.87 1.25
C ARG A 4 8.54 9.02 0.00
N VAL A 5 8.07 7.78 0.10
CA VAL A 5 7.94 6.87 -1.02
C VAL A 5 6.45 6.68 -1.30
N LEU A 6 6.09 6.75 -2.57
CA LEU A 6 4.70 6.66 -3.02
C LEU A 6 4.44 5.34 -3.73
N ASP A 7 3.37 4.65 -3.36
CA ASP A 7 2.84 3.55 -4.15
C ASP A 7 1.84 4.06 -5.20
N ALA A 8 1.26 3.17 -6.00
CA ALA A 8 0.31 3.57 -7.03
C ALA A 8 -0.92 4.28 -6.46
N SER A 9 -1.43 3.85 -5.30
CA SER A 9 -2.60 4.46 -4.68
C SER A 9 -2.40 5.93 -4.32
N ALA A 10 -1.16 6.32 -3.95
CA ALA A 10 -0.83 7.71 -3.67
C ALA A 10 -0.93 8.58 -4.92
N PHE A 11 -0.54 8.05 -6.08
CA PHE A 11 -0.68 8.77 -7.35
C PHE A 11 -2.14 8.94 -7.74
N TYR A 12 -2.95 7.88 -7.59
CA TYR A 12 -4.39 7.96 -7.87
C TYR A 12 -5.10 8.96 -6.97
N ALA A 13 -4.63 9.14 -5.75
CA ALA A 13 -5.17 10.12 -4.81
C ALA A 13 -4.64 11.55 -5.02
N GLY A 14 -3.69 11.76 -5.93
CA GLY A 14 -3.14 13.07 -6.24
C GLY A 14 -2.12 13.60 -5.24
N ILE A 15 -1.60 12.76 -4.36
CA ILE A 15 -0.65 13.18 -3.31
C ILE A 15 0.57 13.93 -3.84
N PRO A 16 1.27 13.47 -4.91
CA PRO A 16 2.46 14.17 -5.38
C PRO A 16 2.16 15.56 -5.98
N PHE A 17 0.92 15.80 -6.42
CA PHE A 17 0.53 17.07 -7.01
C PHE A 17 0.17 18.13 -5.96
N ALA A 18 -0.14 17.71 -4.76
CA ALA A 18 -0.54 18.59 -3.65
C ALA A 18 0.64 19.04 -2.80
N SER A 19 1.84 18.52 -3.02
CA SER A 19 3.02 18.80 -2.22
C SER A 19 4.15 19.37 -3.06
N ASN A 20 4.89 20.30 -2.49
CA ASN A 20 6.12 20.82 -3.09
C ASN A 20 7.37 20.04 -2.65
N GLU A 21 7.23 19.10 -1.74
CA GLU A 21 8.33 18.29 -1.25
C GLU A 21 8.68 17.18 -2.24
N PRO A 22 9.98 16.79 -2.35
CA PRO A 22 10.36 15.66 -3.17
C PRO A 22 9.76 14.36 -2.67
N ASN A 23 9.22 13.56 -3.59
CA ASN A 23 8.72 12.23 -3.33
C ASN A 23 9.50 11.22 -4.17
N PHE A 24 9.61 9.99 -3.67
CA PHE A 24 10.28 8.89 -4.36
C PHE A 24 9.26 7.85 -4.79
N THR A 25 9.53 7.20 -5.90
CA THR A 25 8.82 5.99 -6.32
C THR A 25 9.78 5.08 -7.07
N THR A 26 9.35 3.87 -7.38
CA THR A 26 10.16 2.91 -8.14
C THR A 26 9.78 2.93 -9.60
N SER A 27 10.66 2.38 -10.45
CA SER A 27 10.37 2.26 -11.88
C SER A 27 9.16 1.36 -12.15
N LEU A 28 8.95 0.32 -11.34
CA LEU A 28 7.80 -0.56 -11.47
C LEU A 28 6.48 0.15 -11.20
N ILE A 29 6.43 0.99 -10.18
CA ILE A 29 5.25 1.81 -9.89
C ILE A 29 5.05 2.88 -10.99
N TYR A 30 6.12 3.50 -11.45
CA TYR A 30 6.05 4.47 -12.55
C TYR A 30 5.44 3.83 -13.80
N ASP A 31 5.88 2.63 -14.17
CA ASP A 31 5.33 1.90 -15.32
C ASP A 31 3.84 1.59 -15.13
N GLU A 32 3.44 1.24 -13.91
CA GLU A 32 2.03 0.97 -13.58
C GLU A 32 1.16 2.22 -13.76
N ILE A 33 1.61 3.38 -13.29
CA ILE A 33 0.84 4.63 -13.36
C ILE A 33 0.89 5.31 -14.72
N CYS A 34 1.84 4.98 -15.58
CA CYS A 34 1.97 5.55 -16.92
C CYS A 34 0.76 5.30 -17.81
N HIS A 35 -0.09 4.33 -17.46
CA HIS A 35 -1.33 4.05 -18.18
C HIS A 35 -2.44 5.08 -17.93
N ILE A 36 -2.25 5.97 -16.96
CA ILE A 36 -3.22 7.02 -16.64
C ILE A 36 -2.98 8.20 -17.59
N LYS A 37 -3.67 8.20 -18.73
CA LYS A 37 -3.47 9.20 -19.80
C LYS A 37 -3.66 10.65 -19.37
N LYS A 38 -4.52 10.89 -18.37
CA LYS A 38 -4.86 12.26 -17.93
C LYS A 38 -3.76 12.94 -17.13
N GLU A 39 -2.82 12.18 -16.57
CA GLU A 39 -1.83 12.70 -15.65
C GLU A 39 -0.39 12.57 -16.12
N GLN A 40 -0.17 12.01 -17.32
CA GLN A 40 1.17 11.80 -17.86
C GLN A 40 1.99 13.10 -17.93
N ASP A 41 1.38 14.17 -18.43
CA ASP A 41 2.07 15.46 -18.53
C ASP A 41 2.39 16.04 -17.15
N ALA A 42 1.47 15.92 -16.21
CA ALA A 42 1.68 16.37 -14.83
C ALA A 42 2.78 15.57 -14.13
N ILE A 43 2.82 14.26 -14.34
CA ILE A 43 3.87 13.39 -13.80
C ILE A 43 5.23 13.77 -14.40
N GLN A 44 5.28 14.02 -15.71
CA GLN A 44 6.51 14.43 -16.37
C GLN A 44 7.05 15.74 -15.81
N ILE A 45 6.18 16.71 -15.54
CA ILE A 45 6.56 17.97 -14.91
C ILE A 45 7.15 17.73 -13.51
N LEU A 46 6.57 16.82 -12.73
CA LEU A 46 7.11 16.47 -11.41
C LEU A 46 8.53 15.89 -11.51
N ILE A 47 8.78 15.05 -12.51
CA ILE A 47 10.12 14.47 -12.74
C ILE A 47 11.10 15.56 -13.15
N GLU A 48 10.74 16.41 -14.09
CA GLU A 48 11.60 17.49 -14.60
C GLU A 48 11.94 18.51 -13.51
N THR A 49 11.01 18.79 -12.62
CA THR A 49 11.22 19.74 -11.51
C THR A 49 11.84 19.09 -10.27
N LYS A 50 12.18 17.79 -10.36
CA LYS A 50 12.77 17.01 -9.26
C LYS A 50 11.84 16.89 -8.04
N ARG A 51 10.55 17.03 -8.23
CA ARG A 51 9.54 16.80 -7.20
C ARG A 51 9.15 15.33 -7.12
N LEU A 52 9.44 14.54 -8.15
CA LEU A 52 9.31 13.10 -8.18
C LEU A 52 10.64 12.49 -8.63
N ILE A 53 11.23 11.64 -7.80
CA ILE A 53 12.49 10.96 -8.07
C ILE A 53 12.20 9.48 -8.23
N ILE A 54 12.59 8.90 -9.35
CA ILE A 54 12.45 7.47 -9.62
C ILE A 54 13.75 6.79 -9.23
N GLN A 55 13.68 5.89 -8.26
CA GLN A 55 14.82 5.14 -7.76
C GLN A 55 14.40 3.71 -7.45
N ASP A 56 15.19 2.75 -7.88
CA ASP A 56 14.94 1.35 -7.59
C ASP A 56 15.71 0.90 -6.35
N PRO A 57 15.14 -0.01 -5.55
CA PRO A 57 15.82 -0.51 -4.36
C PRO A 57 16.97 -1.44 -4.72
N GLU A 58 17.97 -1.51 -3.84
CA GLU A 58 19.04 -2.49 -3.94
C GLU A 58 18.53 -3.89 -3.61
N ALA A 59 19.16 -4.91 -4.21
CA ALA A 59 18.75 -6.30 -4.08
C ALA A 59 18.70 -6.79 -2.63
N ILE A 60 19.60 -6.32 -1.78
CA ILE A 60 19.65 -6.74 -0.38
C ILE A 60 18.35 -6.36 0.37
N PHE A 61 17.82 -5.17 0.11
CA PHE A 61 16.56 -4.73 0.73
C PHE A 61 15.36 -5.49 0.13
N LEU A 62 15.37 -5.71 -1.18
CA LEU A 62 14.31 -6.45 -1.84
C LEU A 62 14.23 -7.89 -1.32
N ASN A 63 15.38 -8.56 -1.13
CA ASN A 63 15.44 -9.90 -0.57
C ASN A 63 14.89 -9.96 0.85
N GLN A 64 15.23 -8.97 1.66
CA GLN A 64 14.71 -8.86 3.04
C GLN A 64 13.19 -8.69 3.07
N VAL A 65 12.65 -7.84 2.21
CA VAL A 65 11.21 -7.61 2.10
C VAL A 65 10.50 -8.88 1.61
N ASN A 66 11.04 -9.54 0.59
CA ASN A 66 10.48 -10.78 0.07
C ASN A 66 10.39 -11.86 1.15
N LYS A 67 11.44 -12.01 1.93
CA LYS A 67 11.48 -12.96 3.05
C LYS A 67 10.38 -12.65 4.07
N THR A 68 10.27 -11.40 4.49
CA THR A 68 9.26 -10.98 5.46
C THR A 68 7.85 -11.16 4.93
N ALA A 69 7.62 -10.83 3.64
CA ALA A 69 6.32 -11.02 3.01
C ALA A 69 5.90 -12.49 2.96
N LYS A 70 6.84 -13.40 2.69
CA LYS A 70 6.58 -14.84 2.71
C LYS A 70 6.27 -15.34 4.11
N GLU A 71 7.01 -14.88 5.10
CA GLU A 71 6.80 -15.25 6.51
C GLU A 71 5.44 -14.78 7.04
N SER A 72 4.97 -13.61 6.60
CA SER A 72 3.68 -13.06 7.02
C SER A 72 2.48 -13.63 6.25
N GLY A 73 2.72 -14.32 5.14
CA GLY A 73 1.67 -14.82 4.27
C GLY A 73 1.11 -13.80 3.29
N ASP A 74 1.67 -12.60 3.23
CA ASP A 74 1.18 -11.52 2.36
C ASP A 74 1.80 -11.56 0.95
N PHE A 75 2.82 -12.37 0.72
CA PHE A 75 3.58 -12.38 -0.53
C PHE A 75 2.70 -12.57 -1.77
N GLN A 76 1.70 -13.44 -1.69
CA GLN A 76 0.77 -13.71 -2.80
C GLN A 76 -0.14 -12.52 -3.13
N ASN A 77 -0.34 -11.61 -2.19
CA ASN A 77 -1.19 -10.43 -2.35
C ASN A 77 -0.40 -9.18 -2.77
N LEU A 78 0.90 -9.32 -2.95
CA LEU A 78 1.79 -8.21 -3.31
C LEU A 78 2.34 -8.39 -4.71
N THR A 79 2.28 -7.32 -5.51
CA THR A 79 2.94 -7.27 -6.82
C THR A 79 4.43 -6.98 -6.65
N GLU A 80 5.20 -7.14 -7.72
CA GLU A 80 6.61 -6.75 -7.72
C GLU A 80 6.77 -5.25 -7.42
N GLY A 81 5.86 -4.43 -7.95
CA GLY A 81 5.82 -3.00 -7.66
C GLY A 81 5.61 -2.71 -6.18
N ASP A 82 4.67 -3.40 -5.55
CA ASP A 82 4.40 -3.26 -4.11
C ASP A 82 5.64 -3.62 -3.27
N LEU A 83 6.29 -4.72 -3.59
CA LEU A 83 7.51 -5.16 -2.92
C LEU A 83 8.65 -4.15 -3.12
N SER A 84 8.72 -3.53 -4.29
CA SER A 84 9.75 -2.54 -4.61
C SER A 84 9.61 -1.27 -3.78
N VAL A 85 8.39 -0.77 -3.56
CA VAL A 85 8.19 0.45 -2.75
C VAL A 85 8.45 0.20 -1.27
N ILE A 86 8.10 -0.96 -0.76
CA ILE A 86 8.46 -1.33 0.62
C ILE A 86 9.99 -1.38 0.76
N SER A 87 10.67 -1.99 -0.19
CA SER A 87 12.12 -2.13 -0.21
C SER A 87 12.82 -0.79 -0.29
N LEU A 88 12.34 0.11 -1.15
CA LEU A 88 12.90 1.46 -1.27
C LEU A 88 12.68 2.27 0.02
N SER A 89 11.52 2.16 0.63
CA SER A 89 11.23 2.83 1.91
C SER A 89 12.16 2.35 3.02
N LEU A 90 12.42 1.05 3.06
CA LEU A 90 13.35 0.45 4.01
C LEU A 90 14.77 0.97 3.79
N GLN A 91 15.22 1.00 2.54
CA GLN A 91 16.56 1.46 2.15
C GLN A 91 16.79 2.91 2.50
N LEU A 92 15.81 3.78 2.23
CA LEU A 92 15.91 5.22 2.44
C LEU A 92 15.53 5.66 3.85
N ASP A 93 15.07 4.74 4.68
CA ASP A 93 14.44 5.06 5.98
C ASP A 93 13.33 6.11 5.79
N ALA A 94 12.51 5.90 4.77
CA ALA A 94 11.49 6.83 4.33
C ALA A 94 10.10 6.41 4.77
N GLU A 95 9.19 7.38 4.85
CA GLU A 95 7.78 7.13 5.08
C GLU A 95 7.14 6.60 3.79
N LEU A 96 6.38 5.52 3.88
CA LEU A 96 5.65 4.92 2.74
C LEU A 96 4.19 5.36 2.79
N ILE A 97 3.74 6.02 1.73
CA ILE A 97 2.38 6.54 1.62
C ILE A 97 1.53 5.50 0.87
N THR A 98 0.63 4.85 1.56
CA THR A 98 -0.21 3.80 0.99
C THR A 98 -1.46 3.56 1.82
N ASP A 99 -2.55 3.12 1.17
CA ASP A 99 -3.75 2.59 1.81
C ASP A 99 -3.86 1.06 1.67
N ASP A 100 -2.90 0.43 1.00
CA ASP A 100 -2.91 -1.03 0.80
C ASP A 100 -2.59 -1.76 2.11
N PHE A 101 -3.47 -2.70 2.50
CA PHE A 101 -3.31 -3.44 3.74
C PHE A 101 -2.07 -4.35 3.73
N ALA A 102 -1.85 -5.09 2.65
CA ALA A 102 -0.73 -6.03 2.55
C ALA A 102 0.62 -5.30 2.60
N ILE A 103 0.72 -4.18 1.87
CA ILE A 103 1.90 -3.32 1.92
C ILE A 103 2.14 -2.81 3.34
N SER A 104 1.09 -2.31 3.98
CA SER A 104 1.18 -1.78 5.35
C SER A 104 1.60 -2.83 6.36
N ASN A 105 1.06 -4.04 6.24
CA ASN A 105 1.36 -5.13 7.16
C ASN A 105 2.84 -5.54 7.08
N VAL A 106 3.35 -5.73 5.87
CA VAL A 106 4.77 -6.10 5.66
C VAL A 106 5.68 -4.95 6.07
N GLY A 107 5.34 -3.73 5.67
CA GLY A 107 6.13 -2.54 6.01
C GLY A 107 6.27 -2.35 7.53
N LYS A 108 5.18 -2.50 8.27
CA LYS A 108 5.19 -2.38 9.74
C LYS A 108 6.04 -3.46 10.40
N ARG A 109 6.04 -4.68 9.88
CA ARG A 109 6.92 -5.76 10.38
C ARG A 109 8.39 -5.43 10.21
N LEU A 110 8.74 -4.66 9.20
CA LEU A 110 10.11 -4.24 8.89
C LEU A 110 10.50 -2.90 9.55
N GLY A 111 9.58 -2.29 10.29
CA GLY A 111 9.82 -1.00 10.91
C GLY A 111 9.68 0.20 9.97
N VAL A 112 9.10 0.00 8.79
CA VAL A 112 8.82 1.08 7.85
C VAL A 112 7.64 1.90 8.37
N LYS A 113 7.78 3.23 8.34
CA LYS A 113 6.70 4.13 8.71
C LYS A 113 5.67 4.18 7.60
N ILE A 114 4.43 3.82 7.92
CA ILE A 114 3.32 3.83 6.97
C ILE A 114 2.44 5.03 7.26
N LYS A 115 2.17 5.81 6.21
CA LYS A 115 1.21 6.91 6.28
C LYS A 115 0.02 6.61 5.38
N PRO A 116 -1.20 6.54 5.92
CA PRO A 116 -2.39 6.32 5.12
C PRO A 116 -2.73 7.55 4.30
N ILE A 117 -3.47 7.34 3.21
CA ILE A 117 -3.88 8.41 2.29
C ILE A 117 -5.25 8.94 2.70
N MET A 118 -6.25 8.06 2.79
CA MET A 118 -7.66 8.43 2.99
C MET A 118 -8.23 7.87 4.29
N THR A 119 -7.49 7.07 5.02
CA THR A 119 -7.92 6.44 6.27
C THR A 119 -6.99 6.83 7.40
N ASP A 120 -7.42 6.61 8.65
CA ASP A 120 -6.54 6.79 9.82
C ASP A 120 -5.45 5.71 9.92
N GLY A 121 -5.38 4.84 8.91
CA GLY A 121 -4.44 3.74 8.85
C GLY A 121 -4.87 2.56 9.68
N ILE A 122 -4.04 1.51 9.64
CA ILE A 122 -4.28 0.31 10.43
C ILE A 122 -3.81 0.57 11.84
N LYS A 123 -4.74 0.89 12.73
CA LYS A 123 -4.44 1.10 14.16
C LYS A 123 -4.27 -0.21 14.89
N LYS A 124 -4.87 -1.29 14.38
CA LYS A 124 -4.77 -2.64 14.94
C LYS A 124 -4.61 -3.65 13.82
N VAL A 125 -3.80 -4.67 14.04
CA VAL A 125 -3.77 -5.84 13.16
C VAL A 125 -5.11 -6.53 13.34
N GLY A 126 -6.02 -6.31 12.41
CA GLY A 126 -7.37 -6.85 12.48
C GLY A 126 -7.48 -8.21 11.80
N VAL A 127 -8.52 -8.93 12.15
CA VAL A 127 -8.91 -10.17 11.50
C VAL A 127 -10.18 -9.91 10.70
N TRP A 128 -10.22 -10.40 9.46
CA TRP A 128 -11.42 -10.31 8.65
C TRP A 128 -12.48 -11.28 9.17
N LYS A 129 -13.67 -10.76 9.47
CA LYS A 129 -14.82 -11.54 9.85
C LYS A 129 -16.00 -11.22 8.95
N TYR A 130 -16.96 -12.12 8.92
CA TYR A 130 -18.18 -11.95 8.15
C TYR A 130 -19.30 -11.50 9.07
N HIS A 131 -20.00 -10.46 8.68
CA HIS A 131 -21.06 -9.83 9.46
C HIS A 131 -22.41 -10.02 8.77
N CYS A 132 -23.42 -10.46 9.53
CA CYS A 132 -24.79 -10.52 9.05
C CYS A 132 -25.49 -9.18 9.34
N PRO A 133 -25.91 -8.43 8.32
CA PRO A 133 -26.59 -7.15 8.55
C PRO A 133 -27.98 -7.30 9.18
N SER A 134 -28.64 -8.46 8.99
CA SER A 134 -29.96 -8.73 9.56
C SER A 134 -29.90 -9.19 11.01
N CYS A 135 -29.02 -10.16 11.31
CA CYS A 135 -28.87 -10.73 12.64
C CYS A 135 -27.86 -9.98 13.52
N LYS A 136 -27.07 -9.09 12.94
CA LYS A 136 -26.00 -8.32 13.61
C LYS A 136 -24.97 -9.20 14.33
N THR A 137 -24.75 -10.42 13.81
CA THR A 137 -23.82 -11.41 14.37
C THR A 137 -22.60 -11.55 13.47
N ASN A 138 -21.44 -11.82 14.05
CA ASN A 138 -20.19 -12.03 13.31
C ASN A 138 -19.87 -13.52 13.22
N PHE A 139 -19.36 -13.94 12.04
CA PHE A 139 -18.94 -15.32 11.78
C PHE A 139 -17.53 -15.32 11.19
N SER A 140 -16.80 -16.41 11.43
CA SER A 140 -15.39 -16.50 10.98
C SER A 140 -15.24 -17.06 9.57
N LYS A 141 -16.14 -17.92 9.11
CA LYS A 141 -16.05 -18.58 7.79
C LYS A 141 -17.42 -18.97 7.27
N THR A 142 -18.12 -18.08 6.62
CA THR A 142 -19.35 -18.47 5.94
C THR A 142 -19.79 -17.39 4.96
N ASN A 143 -20.41 -17.78 3.86
CA ASN A 143 -20.92 -16.86 2.87
C ASN A 143 -22.39 -16.48 3.14
N GLN A 144 -23.08 -17.25 3.96
CA GLN A 144 -24.48 -17.01 4.30
C GLN A 144 -24.69 -17.18 5.79
N CYS A 145 -25.59 -16.37 6.34
CA CYS A 145 -25.94 -16.46 7.74
C CYS A 145 -26.69 -17.78 8.00
N PRO A 146 -26.24 -18.63 8.94
CA PRO A 146 -26.92 -19.86 9.26
C PRO A 146 -28.28 -19.67 9.90
N ASN A 147 -28.56 -18.47 10.43
CA ASN A 147 -29.82 -18.17 11.10
C ASN A 147 -30.92 -17.63 10.16
N CYS A 148 -30.53 -16.74 9.22
CA CYS A 148 -31.50 -16.07 8.35
C CYS A 148 -31.23 -16.25 6.86
N GLY A 149 -30.12 -16.88 6.46
CA GLY A 149 -29.79 -17.12 5.06
C GLY A 149 -29.32 -15.89 4.29
N SER A 150 -29.19 -14.73 4.93
CA SER A 150 -28.72 -13.51 4.29
C SER A 150 -27.25 -13.62 3.91
N ASN A 151 -26.85 -12.93 2.83
CA ASN A 151 -25.46 -12.87 2.45
C ASN A 151 -24.68 -12.06 3.50
N LEU A 152 -23.54 -12.62 3.93
CA LEU A 152 -22.67 -11.95 4.91
C LEU A 152 -21.78 -10.93 4.23
N LYS A 153 -21.53 -9.84 4.92
CA LYS A 153 -20.59 -8.82 4.49
C LYS A 153 -19.27 -8.96 5.25
N ARG A 154 -18.19 -8.75 4.53
CA ARG A 154 -16.84 -8.79 5.09
C ARG A 154 -16.58 -7.55 5.94
N LYS A 155 -16.08 -7.74 7.15
CA LYS A 155 -15.78 -6.64 8.07
C LYS A 155 -14.46 -6.91 8.78
N LEU A 156 -13.63 -5.88 8.89
CA LEU A 156 -12.39 -5.93 9.67
C LEU A 156 -12.69 -5.60 11.13
N ILE A 157 -12.29 -6.50 12.00
CA ILE A 157 -12.49 -6.34 13.45
C ILE A 157 -11.15 -6.32 14.18
#